data_39d46c00071b43e669b1140f5664e06e
#
_entry.id   39d46c00071b43e669b1140f5664e06e
#
_cell.length_a   1.000
_cell.length_b   1.000
_cell.length_c   1.000
_cell.angle_alpha   90.00
_cell.angle_beta   90.00
_cell.angle_gamma   90.00
#
_symmetry.space_group_name_H-M   'P 1'
#
loop_
_entity.id
_entity.type
_entity.pdbx_description
1 polymer ?
#
loop_
_entity_poly.entity_id
_entity_poly.type
_entity_poly.pdbx_seq_one_letter_code
_entity_poly.pdbx_strand_id
1 'polypeptide(L)'
;FVDGQDVNSVSIRSVRNACAYVPQDNFLFSDTIAHNIGFGVDGASREDIDHAAALADVRDNIVDFKDGFETVLGERGVTVSGGQKQRISIARALLKDAPILILDDSVSAVDTRTERIILDNLKASRAGKTTLLIAHRISTVEQLDKIIFIEDGRVEAVGPHDTLYRSCAEYR
;
A
#
# COMPACT_ATOMS: atom_id res chain seq x y z
N PHE A 1 6.53 17.92 8.39
CA PHE A 1 7.09 18.66 7.25
C PHE A 1 7.08 17.75 6.02
N VAL A 2 6.75 18.30 4.85
CA VAL A 2 6.88 17.64 3.54
C VAL A 2 7.74 18.58 2.69
N ASP A 3 8.88 18.07 2.18
CA ASP A 3 9.86 18.85 1.42
C ASP A 3 10.24 20.17 2.09
N GLY A 4 10.45 20.14 3.41
CA GLY A 4 10.80 21.29 4.23
C GLY A 4 9.67 22.27 4.55
N GLN A 5 8.45 22.04 4.04
CA GLN A 5 7.27 22.84 4.34
C GLN A 5 6.46 22.23 5.50
N ASP A 6 6.07 23.10 6.45
CA ASP A 6 5.16 22.68 7.50
C ASP A 6 3.78 22.33 6.91
N VAL A 7 3.28 21.10 7.15
CA VAL A 7 1.98 20.65 6.65
C VAL A 7 0.81 21.53 7.14
N ASN A 8 0.98 22.23 8.28
CA ASN A 8 -0.02 23.17 8.79
C ASN A 8 -0.03 24.50 8.01
N SER A 9 1.01 24.80 7.26
CA SER A 9 1.13 26.04 6.48
C SER A 9 0.66 25.90 5.02
N VAL A 10 0.34 24.69 4.59
CA VAL A 10 -0.12 24.38 3.23
C VAL A 10 -1.57 23.88 3.23
N SER A 11 -2.24 23.94 2.06
CA SER A 11 -3.61 23.46 1.98
C SER A 11 -3.66 21.92 2.21
N ILE A 12 -4.66 21.47 2.96
CA ILE A 12 -4.90 20.04 3.18
C ILE A 12 -5.09 19.29 1.84
N ARG A 13 -5.62 19.95 0.83
CA ARG A 13 -5.79 19.41 -0.52
C ARG A 13 -4.42 19.12 -1.16
N SER A 14 -3.46 20.04 -1.03
CA SER A 14 -2.09 19.82 -1.54
C SER A 14 -1.43 18.63 -0.87
N VAL A 15 -1.53 18.51 0.46
CA VAL A 15 -1.00 17.36 1.21
C VAL A 15 -1.64 16.05 0.74
N ARG A 16 -2.98 16.02 0.61
CA ARG A 16 -3.70 14.82 0.15
C ARG A 16 -3.37 14.44 -1.28
N ASN A 17 -3.11 15.40 -2.15
CA ASN A 17 -2.69 15.14 -3.52
C ASN A 17 -1.29 14.52 -3.58
N ALA A 18 -0.38 14.93 -2.69
CA ALA A 18 0.96 14.40 -2.58
C ALA A 18 1.02 12.99 -1.95
N CYS A 19 -0.08 12.51 -1.34
CA CYS A 19 -0.13 11.24 -0.64
C CYS A 19 -1.10 10.25 -1.31
N ALA A 20 -0.69 8.99 -1.45
CA ALA A 20 -1.57 7.84 -1.61
C ALA A 20 -1.62 7.09 -0.27
N TYR A 21 -2.80 6.64 0.14
CA TYR A 21 -3.00 6.02 1.45
C TYR A 21 -3.83 4.74 1.33
N VAL A 22 -3.34 3.67 1.92
CA VAL A 22 -4.06 2.41 2.09
C VAL A 22 -4.29 2.21 3.58
N PRO A 23 -5.53 2.36 4.07
CA PRO A 23 -5.85 2.19 5.49
C PRO A 23 -5.83 0.71 5.88
N GLN A 24 -5.70 0.43 7.17
CA GLN A 24 -5.83 -0.90 7.76
C GLN A 24 -7.18 -1.54 7.41
N ASP A 25 -8.28 -0.78 7.57
CA ASP A 25 -9.63 -1.20 7.17
C ASP A 25 -9.89 -0.79 5.72
N ASN A 26 -9.63 -1.70 4.81
CA ASN A 26 -9.78 -1.47 3.39
C ASN A 26 -11.26 -1.42 2.97
N PHE A 27 -11.63 -0.42 2.19
CA PHE A 27 -12.95 -0.26 1.63
C PHE A 27 -12.93 -0.42 0.10
N LEU A 28 -13.86 -1.23 -0.41
CA LEU A 28 -14.16 -1.36 -1.84
C LEU A 28 -15.62 -0.95 -2.09
N PHE A 29 -15.83 -0.23 -3.17
CA PHE A 29 -17.16 0.18 -3.62
C PHE A 29 -17.91 -0.99 -4.24
N SER A 30 -19.24 -0.97 -4.16
CA SER A 30 -20.12 -1.88 -4.92
C SER A 30 -20.10 -1.48 -6.40
N ASP A 31 -19.00 -1.77 -7.08
CA ASP A 31 -18.70 -1.39 -8.45
C ASP A 31 -17.69 -2.39 -9.05
N THR A 32 -17.33 -2.23 -10.31
CA THR A 32 -16.34 -3.10 -10.95
C THR A 32 -14.97 -3.04 -10.26
N ILE A 33 -14.17 -4.08 -10.41
CA ILE A 33 -12.79 -4.08 -9.93
C ILE A 33 -11.99 -2.99 -10.63
N ALA A 34 -12.19 -2.80 -11.95
CA ALA A 34 -11.55 -1.73 -12.72
C ALA A 34 -11.84 -0.36 -12.11
N HIS A 35 -13.11 -0.06 -11.79
CA HIS A 35 -13.51 1.22 -11.20
C HIS A 35 -12.97 1.38 -9.77
N ASN A 36 -12.93 0.29 -9.00
CA ASN A 36 -12.32 0.29 -7.68
C ASN A 36 -10.83 0.63 -7.71
N ILE A 37 -10.06 0.08 -8.65
CA ILE A 37 -8.63 0.40 -8.82
C ILE A 37 -8.47 1.81 -9.36
N GLY A 38 -9.26 2.20 -10.38
CA GLY A 38 -9.22 3.53 -11.03
C GLY A 38 -9.72 4.68 -10.17
N PHE A 39 -10.33 4.39 -9.01
CA PHE A 39 -10.94 5.41 -8.16
C PHE A 39 -9.93 6.47 -7.72
N GLY A 40 -10.23 7.72 -8.04
CA GLY A 40 -9.39 8.87 -7.68
C GLY A 40 -8.32 9.23 -8.70
N VAL A 41 -8.31 8.57 -9.87
CA VAL A 41 -7.46 8.92 -11.02
C VAL A 41 -8.34 9.10 -12.25
N ASP A 42 -8.60 10.36 -12.62
CA ASP A 42 -9.44 10.68 -13.77
C ASP A 42 -8.77 10.19 -15.06
N GLY A 43 -9.53 9.45 -15.87
CA GLY A 43 -9.07 8.98 -17.19
C GLY A 43 -8.01 7.88 -17.17
N ALA A 44 -7.86 7.14 -16.05
CA ALA A 44 -6.98 5.98 -15.99
C ALA A 44 -7.30 4.99 -17.12
N SER A 45 -6.27 4.64 -17.89
CA SER A 45 -6.43 3.66 -18.97
C SER A 45 -6.57 2.24 -18.42
N ARG A 46 -7.09 1.33 -19.23
CA ARG A 46 -7.14 -0.09 -18.87
C ARG A 46 -5.75 -0.67 -18.63
N GLU A 47 -4.76 -0.22 -19.36
CA GLU A 47 -3.38 -0.65 -19.25
C GLU A 47 -2.77 -0.20 -17.91
N ASP A 48 -3.03 1.05 -17.48
CA ASP A 48 -2.58 1.57 -16.18
C ASP A 48 -3.19 0.77 -15.03
N ILE A 49 -4.50 0.44 -15.11
CA ILE A 49 -5.22 -0.35 -14.13
C ILE A 49 -4.65 -1.78 -14.06
N ASP A 50 -4.42 -2.42 -15.22
CA ASP A 50 -3.82 -3.75 -15.29
C ASP A 50 -2.41 -3.77 -14.71
N HIS A 51 -1.60 -2.77 -15.04
CA HIS A 51 -0.25 -2.60 -14.49
C HIS A 51 -0.25 -2.42 -12.96
N ALA A 52 -1.13 -1.56 -12.44
CA ALA A 52 -1.26 -1.36 -10.99
C ALA A 52 -1.70 -2.65 -10.28
N ALA A 53 -2.61 -3.42 -10.87
CA ALA A 53 -3.02 -4.72 -10.37
C ALA A 53 -1.87 -5.75 -10.36
N ALA A 54 -1.02 -5.73 -11.38
CA ALA A 54 0.18 -6.57 -11.45
C ALA A 54 1.19 -6.21 -10.35
N LEU A 55 1.44 -4.93 -10.11
CA LEU A 55 2.32 -4.46 -9.03
C LEU A 55 1.83 -4.88 -7.64
N ALA A 56 0.51 -4.92 -7.44
CA ALA A 56 -0.11 -5.36 -6.20
C ALA A 56 -0.31 -6.89 -6.11
N ASP A 57 0.22 -7.67 -7.04
CA ASP A 57 0.11 -9.14 -7.12
C ASP A 57 -1.33 -9.66 -7.08
N VAL A 58 -2.29 -8.92 -7.70
CA VAL A 58 -3.71 -9.28 -7.72
C VAL A 58 -4.26 -9.51 -9.13
N ARG A 59 -3.50 -9.14 -10.17
CA ARG A 59 -3.93 -9.22 -11.57
C ARG A 59 -4.43 -10.61 -11.96
N ASP A 60 -3.65 -11.65 -11.67
CA ASP A 60 -3.99 -13.01 -12.07
C ASP A 60 -5.27 -13.50 -11.37
N ASN A 61 -5.46 -13.16 -10.11
CA ASN A 61 -6.72 -13.44 -9.42
C ASN A 61 -7.93 -12.72 -10.05
N ILE A 62 -7.71 -11.50 -10.56
CA ILE A 62 -8.77 -10.73 -11.22
C ILE A 62 -9.12 -11.38 -12.57
N VAL A 63 -8.12 -11.81 -13.33
CA VAL A 63 -8.32 -12.45 -14.65
C VAL A 63 -9.06 -13.79 -14.53
N ASP A 64 -8.91 -14.50 -13.40
CA ASP A 64 -9.61 -15.76 -13.13
C ASP A 64 -11.12 -15.57 -12.83
N PHE A 65 -11.60 -14.36 -12.55
CA PHE A 65 -13.04 -14.11 -12.45
C PHE A 65 -13.69 -14.16 -13.85
N LYS A 66 -14.95 -14.61 -13.91
CA LYS A 66 -15.71 -14.74 -15.16
C LYS A 66 -15.70 -13.46 -16.01
N ASP A 67 -15.84 -12.30 -15.36
CA ASP A 67 -15.91 -10.99 -16.02
C ASP A 67 -14.59 -10.19 -15.83
N GLY A 68 -13.53 -10.83 -15.33
CA GLY A 68 -12.23 -10.23 -15.11
C GLY A 68 -12.32 -8.93 -14.31
N PHE A 69 -11.74 -7.87 -14.81
CA PHE A 69 -11.78 -6.55 -14.18
C PHE A 69 -13.17 -5.88 -14.18
N GLU A 70 -14.09 -6.32 -15.03
CA GLU A 70 -15.48 -5.86 -15.06
C GLU A 70 -16.36 -6.57 -14.02
N THR A 71 -15.77 -7.49 -13.24
CA THR A 71 -16.45 -8.15 -12.13
C THR A 71 -16.91 -7.12 -11.13
N VAL A 72 -18.23 -7.09 -10.86
CA VAL A 72 -18.85 -6.19 -9.88
C VAL A 72 -18.69 -6.77 -8.48
N LEU A 73 -18.18 -5.99 -7.55
CA LEU A 73 -18.01 -6.31 -6.13
C LEU A 73 -19.21 -5.80 -5.30
N GLY A 74 -19.41 -6.36 -4.11
CA GLY A 74 -20.38 -5.88 -3.13
C GLY A 74 -21.50 -6.88 -2.83
N GLU A 75 -22.55 -6.44 -2.10
CA GLU A 75 -23.63 -7.31 -1.59
C GLU A 75 -24.40 -8.07 -2.69
N ARG A 76 -24.46 -7.55 -3.90
CA ARG A 76 -25.11 -8.17 -5.07
C ARG A 76 -24.11 -8.67 -6.13
N GLY A 77 -22.82 -8.61 -5.82
CA GLY A 77 -21.74 -9.03 -6.70
C GLY A 77 -20.86 -10.10 -6.07
N VAL A 78 -19.66 -10.27 -6.63
CA VAL A 78 -18.68 -11.23 -6.14
C VAL A 78 -18.08 -10.76 -4.82
N THR A 79 -17.94 -11.68 -3.86
CA THR A 79 -17.20 -11.43 -2.63
C THR A 79 -15.76 -11.84 -2.82
N VAL A 80 -14.84 -10.91 -2.60
CA VAL A 80 -13.38 -11.14 -2.63
C VAL A 80 -12.86 -11.47 -1.24
N SER A 81 -11.78 -12.26 -1.17
CA SER A 81 -11.10 -12.55 0.10
C SER A 81 -10.49 -11.30 0.73
N GLY A 82 -10.18 -11.34 2.04
CA GLY A 82 -9.52 -10.23 2.72
C GLY A 82 -8.19 -9.82 2.05
N GLY A 83 -7.37 -10.80 1.66
CA GLY A 83 -6.11 -10.56 0.95
C GLY A 83 -6.31 -9.99 -0.46
N GLN A 84 -7.34 -10.41 -1.20
CA GLN A 84 -7.69 -9.81 -2.49
C GLN A 84 -8.16 -8.36 -2.31
N LYS A 85 -9.00 -8.10 -1.30
CA LYS A 85 -9.47 -6.75 -0.95
C LYS A 85 -8.31 -5.80 -0.64
N GLN A 86 -7.34 -6.25 0.17
CA GLN A 86 -6.12 -5.48 0.46
C GLN A 86 -5.34 -5.18 -0.81
N ARG A 87 -5.08 -6.17 -1.64
CA ARG A 87 -4.29 -6.00 -2.87
C ARG A 87 -4.97 -5.09 -3.89
N ILE A 88 -6.30 -5.14 -4.02
CA ILE A 88 -7.06 -4.19 -4.85
C ILE A 88 -6.91 -2.76 -4.31
N SER A 89 -6.94 -2.58 -2.99
CA SER A 89 -6.71 -1.26 -2.36
C SER A 89 -5.27 -0.76 -2.55
N ILE A 90 -4.28 -1.66 -2.51
CA ILE A 90 -2.88 -1.33 -2.83
C ILE A 90 -2.75 -0.93 -4.30
N ALA A 91 -3.38 -1.67 -5.24
CA ALA A 91 -3.39 -1.32 -6.66
C ALA A 91 -3.98 0.08 -6.91
N ARG A 92 -5.10 0.43 -6.24
CA ARG A 92 -5.68 1.78 -6.28
C ARG A 92 -4.67 2.86 -5.85
N ALA A 93 -3.94 2.63 -4.78
CA ALA A 93 -2.96 3.58 -4.26
C ALA A 93 -1.73 3.69 -5.18
N LEU A 94 -1.29 2.58 -5.78
CA LEU A 94 -0.18 2.55 -6.73
C LEU A 94 -0.54 3.27 -8.03
N LEU A 95 -1.76 3.10 -8.53
CA LEU A 95 -2.25 3.80 -9.72
C LEU A 95 -2.19 5.32 -9.58
N LYS A 96 -2.47 5.84 -8.38
CA LYS A 96 -2.35 7.29 -8.11
C LYS A 96 -0.93 7.82 -8.28
N ASP A 97 0.07 6.98 -8.13
CA ASP A 97 1.50 7.26 -8.29
C ASP A 97 2.00 8.50 -7.53
N ALA A 98 1.42 8.78 -6.37
CA ALA A 98 1.76 9.94 -5.56
C ALA A 98 3.23 9.89 -5.05
N PRO A 99 3.89 11.04 -4.81
CA PRO A 99 5.24 11.09 -4.23
C PRO A 99 5.38 10.34 -2.90
N ILE A 100 4.33 10.35 -2.08
CA ILE A 100 4.30 9.68 -0.78
C ILE A 100 3.23 8.58 -0.83
N LEU A 101 3.61 7.35 -0.49
CA LEU A 101 2.70 6.22 -0.29
C LEU A 101 2.72 5.83 1.18
N ILE A 102 1.54 5.70 1.77
CA ILE A 102 1.35 5.25 3.16
C ILE A 102 0.56 3.94 3.13
N LEU A 103 1.15 2.89 3.67
CA LEU A 103 0.56 1.56 3.81
C LEU A 103 0.38 1.25 5.30
N ASP A 104 -0.86 1.31 5.77
CA ASP A 104 -1.20 1.13 7.18
C ASP A 104 -1.67 -0.30 7.42
N ASP A 105 -0.78 -1.16 7.92
CA ASP A 105 -0.99 -2.61 8.14
C ASP A 105 -1.64 -3.33 6.94
N SER A 106 -1.43 -2.81 5.75
CA SER A 106 -2.16 -3.19 4.54
C SER A 106 -1.58 -4.42 3.82
N VAL A 107 -0.59 -5.09 4.40
CA VAL A 107 -0.04 -6.37 3.92
C VAL A 107 -0.23 -7.52 4.92
N SER A 108 -0.95 -7.29 6.02
CA SER A 108 -1.10 -8.27 7.10
C SER A 108 -2.02 -9.45 6.75
N ALA A 109 -3.01 -9.26 5.86
CA ALA A 109 -3.96 -10.30 5.45
C ALA A 109 -3.51 -11.12 4.23
N VAL A 110 -2.30 -10.88 3.71
CA VAL A 110 -1.71 -11.69 2.64
C VAL A 110 -0.68 -12.68 3.20
N ASP A 111 -0.45 -13.77 2.46
CA ASP A 111 0.60 -14.72 2.80
C ASP A 111 2.00 -14.13 2.57
N THR A 112 3.02 -14.72 3.21
CA THR A 112 4.40 -14.22 3.21
C THR A 112 5.01 -14.14 1.80
N ARG A 113 4.62 -15.02 0.87
CA ARG A 113 5.12 -15.00 -0.51
C ARG A 113 4.56 -13.79 -1.25
N THR A 114 3.24 -13.58 -1.19
CA THR A 114 2.55 -12.44 -1.77
C THR A 114 3.05 -11.13 -1.19
N GLU A 115 3.21 -11.05 0.13
CA GLU A 115 3.80 -9.89 0.82
C GLU A 115 5.18 -9.54 0.24
N ARG A 116 6.06 -10.52 0.09
CA ARG A 116 7.40 -10.31 -0.46
C ARG A 116 7.35 -9.78 -1.89
N ILE A 117 6.51 -10.36 -2.74
CA ILE A 117 6.33 -9.90 -4.13
C ILE A 117 5.89 -8.43 -4.16
N ILE A 118 4.93 -8.05 -3.32
CA ILE A 118 4.45 -6.66 -3.23
C ILE A 118 5.59 -5.74 -2.80
N LEU A 119 6.36 -6.10 -1.77
CA LEU A 119 7.47 -5.28 -1.27
C LEU A 119 8.58 -5.12 -2.33
N ASP A 120 8.93 -6.18 -3.05
CA ASP A 120 9.91 -6.13 -4.15
C ASP A 120 9.42 -5.23 -5.29
N ASN A 121 8.14 -5.34 -5.67
CA ASN A 121 7.50 -4.48 -6.67
C ASN A 121 7.48 -3.00 -6.23
N LEU A 122 7.16 -2.73 -4.97
CA LEU A 122 7.20 -1.38 -4.40
C LEU A 122 8.61 -0.79 -4.47
N LYS A 123 9.62 -1.57 -4.07
CA LYS A 123 11.01 -1.12 -4.12
C LYS A 123 11.46 -0.79 -5.54
N ALA A 124 11.06 -1.59 -6.53
CA ALA A 124 11.42 -1.38 -7.93
C ALA A 124 10.66 -0.19 -8.55
N SER A 125 9.33 -0.10 -8.35
CA SER A 125 8.47 0.90 -9.01
C SER A 125 8.51 2.28 -8.35
N ARG A 126 8.96 2.37 -7.09
CA ARG A 126 8.93 3.62 -6.30
C ARG A 126 10.32 4.18 -5.99
N ALA A 127 11.33 3.85 -6.78
CA ALA A 127 12.66 4.42 -6.62
C ALA A 127 12.63 5.96 -6.63
N GLY A 128 13.23 6.59 -5.61
CA GLY A 128 13.24 8.05 -5.45
C GLY A 128 11.94 8.65 -4.86
N LYS A 129 10.94 7.83 -4.50
CA LYS A 129 9.70 8.26 -3.81
C LYS A 129 9.69 7.76 -2.38
N THR A 130 8.91 8.41 -1.52
CA THR A 130 8.77 8.02 -0.11
C THR A 130 7.68 6.97 0.06
N THR A 131 8.01 5.87 0.72
CA THR A 131 7.02 4.87 1.16
C THR A 131 7.10 4.72 2.67
N LEU A 132 5.97 4.95 3.36
CA LEU A 132 5.79 4.67 4.79
C LEU A 132 5.01 3.38 4.91
N LEU A 133 5.59 2.38 5.54
CA LEU A 133 4.95 1.09 5.79
C LEU A 133 4.82 0.89 7.30
N ILE A 134 3.59 0.75 7.78
CA ILE A 134 3.29 0.36 9.15
C ILE A 134 3.05 -1.15 9.14
N ALA A 135 3.83 -1.88 9.89
CA ALA A 135 3.76 -3.33 9.95
C ALA A 135 4.14 -3.84 11.35
N HIS A 136 3.60 -5.02 11.69
CA HIS A 136 3.82 -5.69 12.97
C HIS A 136 4.75 -6.90 12.86
N ARG A 137 5.22 -7.22 11.64
CA ARG A 137 6.15 -8.35 11.40
C ARG A 137 7.54 -7.82 11.12
N ILE A 138 8.53 -8.33 11.84
CA ILE A 138 9.95 -7.99 11.62
C ILE A 138 10.38 -8.32 10.18
N SER A 139 9.95 -9.48 9.65
CA SER A 139 10.24 -9.91 8.28
C SER A 139 9.77 -8.93 7.20
N THR A 140 8.74 -8.13 7.49
CA THR A 140 8.23 -7.09 6.60
C THR A 140 9.15 -5.87 6.56
N VAL A 141 9.70 -5.49 7.73
CA VAL A 141 10.42 -4.22 7.88
C VAL A 141 11.95 -4.37 7.76
N GLU A 142 12.50 -5.58 7.90
CA GLU A 142 13.96 -5.82 7.89
C GLU A 142 14.64 -5.40 6.58
N GLN A 143 13.90 -5.38 5.45
CA GLN A 143 14.42 -5.01 4.13
C GLN A 143 14.25 -3.51 3.81
N LEU A 144 13.68 -2.72 4.73
CA LEU A 144 13.45 -1.29 4.52
C LEU A 144 14.70 -0.48 4.86
N ASP A 145 14.85 0.66 4.19
CA ASP A 145 16.01 1.55 4.35
C ASP A 145 16.12 2.12 5.77
N LYS A 146 14.97 2.36 6.43
CA LYS A 146 14.90 2.93 7.77
C LYS A 146 13.67 2.41 8.51
N ILE A 147 13.87 2.05 9.76
CA ILE A 147 12.83 1.63 10.68
C ILE A 147 12.72 2.66 11.79
N ILE A 148 11.49 3.02 12.14
CA ILE A 148 11.15 3.80 13.34
C ILE A 148 10.46 2.83 14.29
N PHE A 149 11.15 2.42 15.34
CA PHE A 149 10.60 1.53 16.35
C PHE A 149 9.88 2.34 17.42
N ILE A 150 8.59 2.03 17.62
CA ILE A 150 7.71 2.74 18.55
C ILE A 150 7.22 1.76 19.59
N GLU A 151 7.38 2.11 20.87
CA GLU A 151 6.88 1.37 22.03
C GLU A 151 6.19 2.34 22.99
N ASP A 152 5.06 1.95 23.54
CA ASP A 152 4.25 2.78 24.46
C ASP A 152 4.02 4.23 23.96
N GLY A 153 3.83 4.39 22.64
CA GLY A 153 3.58 5.69 22.01
C GLY A 153 4.81 6.60 21.90
N ARG A 154 6.01 6.07 22.13
CA ARG A 154 7.29 6.80 22.04
C ARG A 154 8.20 6.17 21.01
N VAL A 155 9.01 7.01 20.36
CA VAL A 155 10.07 6.53 19.47
C VAL A 155 11.24 6.07 20.32
N GLU A 156 11.49 4.76 20.36
CA GLU A 156 12.58 4.16 21.12
C GLU A 156 13.87 4.07 20.29
N ALA A 157 13.76 3.75 19.01
CA ALA A 157 14.92 3.62 18.16
C ALA A 157 14.60 3.97 16.69
N VAL A 158 15.63 4.47 15.97
CA VAL A 158 15.53 4.80 14.53
C VAL A 158 16.80 4.34 13.84
N GLY A 159 16.66 3.55 12.75
CA GLY A 159 17.80 3.09 11.97
C GLY A 159 17.46 1.93 11.05
N PRO A 160 18.43 1.39 10.29
CA PRO A 160 18.26 0.16 9.55
C PRO A 160 18.17 -1.05 10.50
N HIS A 161 17.60 -2.17 10.01
CA HIS A 161 17.39 -3.40 10.76
C HIS A 161 18.62 -3.84 11.58
N ASP A 162 19.77 -3.98 10.92
CA ASP A 162 21.01 -4.46 11.55
C ASP A 162 21.46 -3.59 12.73
N THR A 163 21.24 -2.28 12.64
CA THR A 163 21.58 -1.34 13.71
C THR A 163 20.64 -1.55 14.90
N LEU A 164 19.33 -1.60 14.66
CA LEU A 164 18.33 -1.78 15.70
C LEU A 164 18.46 -3.15 16.39
N TYR A 165 18.69 -4.20 15.60
CA TYR A 165 18.89 -5.55 16.13
C TYR A 165 20.08 -5.67 17.09
N ARG A 166 21.15 -4.86 16.87
CA ARG A 166 22.33 -4.85 17.75
C ARG A 166 22.18 -3.94 18.98
N SER A 167 21.47 -2.81 18.82
CA SER A 167 21.47 -1.73 19.84
C SER A 167 20.19 -1.63 20.66
N CYS A 168 19.05 -2.19 20.20
CA CYS A 168 17.77 -2.12 20.87
C CYS A 168 17.32 -3.53 21.29
N ALA A 169 17.25 -3.77 22.62
CA ALA A 169 16.88 -5.07 23.15
C ALA A 169 15.39 -5.39 22.89
N GLU A 170 14.55 -4.40 22.96
CA GLU A 170 13.09 -4.49 22.76
C GLU A 170 12.74 -4.77 21.30
N TYR A 171 13.56 -4.31 20.36
CA TYR A 171 13.39 -4.61 18.93
C TYR A 171 13.80 -6.04 18.57
N ARG A 172 14.74 -6.65 19.32
CA ARG A 172 15.29 -8.01 19.08
C ARG A 172 14.32 -9.11 19.49
#